data_6041848fa3c7b94f356e1068e0575ad0
#
_entry.id   6041848fa3c7b94f356e1068e0575ad0
#
_cell.length_a   1.000
_cell.length_b   1.000
_cell.length_c   1.000
_cell.angle_alpha   90.00
_cell.angle_beta   90.00
_cell.angle_gamma   90.00
#
_symmetry.space_group_name_H-M   'P 1'
#
loop_
_entity.id
_entity.type
_entity.pdbx_description
1 polymer ?
#
loop_
_entity_poly.entity_id
_entity_poly.type
_entity_poly.pdbx_seq_one_letter_code
_entity_poly.pdbx_strand_id
1 'polypeptide(L)'
;MESAHRTVSSEAEELILVDENDMEVGFLSKAECHNGAGQMHRAFSVFLFNDAGELLLQQRSDLKRLWPGYWSNTCCSHPRRGESMAVATQRRLSDELNIDTSLEFVYKFAYQASFNEAGSENELCHVYLGKVKDDVVPNEQEIAAVRFVSPTALLAEFETQSDRLTPWFKMEWFALIEKHREILSSYCALQ
;
A
#
# COMPACT_ATOMS: atom_id res chain seq x y z
N MET A 1 0.67 16.95 -19.20
CA MET A 1 1.94 16.91 -18.43
C MET A 1 1.88 17.64 -17.08
N GLU A 2 0.71 17.78 -16.46
CA GLU A 2 0.53 18.54 -15.18
C GLU A 2 0.31 17.64 -13.92
N SER A 3 0.26 16.31 -14.05
CA SER A 3 -0.09 15.46 -12.91
C SER A 3 1.12 14.98 -12.05
N ALA A 4 2.34 15.09 -12.55
CA ALA A 4 3.54 14.51 -11.89
C ALA A 4 3.99 15.25 -10.60
N HIS A 5 3.45 16.42 -10.28
CA HIS A 5 3.90 17.25 -9.15
C HIS A 5 2.76 17.66 -8.18
N ARG A 6 1.61 17.04 -8.29
CA ARG A 6 0.48 17.38 -7.41
C ARG A 6 0.59 16.62 -6.09
N THR A 7 0.53 17.35 -4.97
CA THR A 7 0.32 16.73 -3.65
C THR A 7 -1.06 16.08 -3.63
N VAL A 8 -1.11 14.77 -3.53
CA VAL A 8 -2.36 13.99 -3.59
C VAL A 8 -2.75 13.38 -2.25
N SER A 9 -1.89 13.55 -1.23
CA SER A 9 -2.12 13.10 0.13
C SER A 9 -1.87 14.27 1.10
N SER A 10 -2.92 14.73 1.75
CA SER A 10 -2.85 15.80 2.75
C SER A 10 -2.94 15.22 4.15
N GLU A 11 -2.14 15.75 5.09
CA GLU A 11 -2.23 15.41 6.51
C GLU A 11 -3.58 15.82 7.16
N ALA A 12 -4.33 16.71 6.50
CA ALA A 12 -5.67 17.17 6.92
C ALA A 12 -6.82 16.28 6.38
N GLU A 13 -6.53 15.27 5.55
CA GLU A 13 -7.56 14.34 5.08
C GLU A 13 -8.21 13.62 6.26
N GLU A 14 -9.55 13.55 6.28
CA GLU A 14 -10.28 12.77 7.29
C GLU A 14 -10.27 11.28 6.89
N LEU A 15 -9.64 10.46 7.73
CA LEU A 15 -9.61 9.01 7.61
C LEU A 15 -10.74 8.38 8.42
N ILE A 16 -11.13 7.18 8.04
CA ILE A 16 -12.23 6.44 8.65
C ILE A 16 -11.69 5.58 9.79
N LEU A 17 -12.02 5.95 11.03
CA LEU A 17 -11.74 5.09 12.19
C LEU A 17 -12.65 3.88 12.20
N VAL A 18 -12.10 2.72 12.51
CA VAL A 18 -12.84 1.46 12.55
C VAL A 18 -12.55 0.67 13.82
N ASP A 19 -13.48 -0.20 14.19
CA ASP A 19 -13.26 -1.24 15.17
C ASP A 19 -12.67 -2.52 14.53
N GLU A 20 -12.47 -3.57 15.34
CA GLU A 20 -11.94 -4.87 14.90
C GLU A 20 -12.83 -5.60 13.89
N ASN A 21 -14.11 -5.22 13.79
CA ASN A 21 -15.08 -5.77 12.86
C ASN A 21 -15.22 -4.94 11.58
N ASP A 22 -14.36 -3.90 11.40
CA ASP A 22 -14.41 -2.95 10.29
C ASP A 22 -15.66 -2.04 10.30
N MET A 23 -16.25 -1.86 11.46
CA MET A 23 -17.37 -0.93 11.63
C MET A 23 -16.82 0.48 11.86
N GLU A 24 -17.37 1.44 11.12
CA GLU A 24 -17.00 2.85 11.26
C GLU A 24 -17.37 3.38 12.64
N VAL A 25 -16.39 3.92 13.38
CA VAL A 25 -16.58 4.44 14.74
C VAL A 25 -16.25 5.94 14.84
N GLY A 26 -15.80 6.56 13.78
CA GLY A 26 -15.51 8.01 13.74
C GLY A 26 -14.55 8.39 12.62
N PHE A 27 -14.04 9.62 12.71
CA PHE A 27 -13.10 10.19 11.75
C PHE A 27 -12.04 11.00 12.49
N LEU A 28 -10.81 10.96 11.98
CA LEU A 28 -9.72 11.84 12.41
C LEU A 28 -8.92 12.29 11.20
N SER A 29 -8.22 13.40 11.35
CA SER A 29 -7.23 13.79 10.35
C SER A 29 -6.14 12.73 10.23
N LYS A 30 -5.59 12.58 9.04
CA LYS A 30 -4.47 11.67 8.79
C LYS A 30 -3.32 11.91 9.78
N ALA A 31 -2.99 13.18 10.05
CA ALA A 31 -1.96 13.52 11.02
C ALA A 31 -2.24 12.95 12.41
N GLU A 32 -3.47 13.06 12.90
CA GLU A 32 -3.87 12.55 14.22
C GLU A 32 -3.92 11.03 14.26
N CYS A 33 -4.38 10.38 13.16
CA CYS A 33 -4.40 8.93 13.05
C CYS A 33 -3.01 8.30 13.24
N HIS A 34 -1.95 8.99 12.81
CA HIS A 34 -0.57 8.48 12.84
C HIS A 34 0.25 8.98 14.02
N ASN A 35 -0.31 9.78 14.96
CA ASN A 35 0.41 10.26 16.13
C ASN A 35 0.57 9.16 17.19
N GLY A 36 1.75 9.15 17.83
CA GLY A 36 2.05 8.20 18.91
C GLY A 36 1.93 6.75 18.46
N ALA A 37 1.09 5.97 19.15
CA ALA A 37 0.83 4.57 18.81
C ALA A 37 -0.10 4.37 17.59
N GLY A 38 -0.66 5.44 17.06
CA GLY A 38 -1.65 5.41 15.97
C GLY A 38 -3.06 5.06 16.45
N GLN A 39 -4.07 5.56 15.73
CA GLN A 39 -5.47 5.18 15.91
C GLN A 39 -5.87 4.20 14.82
N MET A 40 -6.60 3.14 15.19
CA MET A 40 -7.04 2.15 14.20
C MET A 40 -7.95 2.77 13.16
N HIS A 41 -7.53 2.73 11.92
CA HIS A 41 -8.25 3.31 10.79
C HIS A 41 -8.21 2.39 9.58
N ARG A 42 -9.16 2.60 8.67
CA ARG A 42 -9.28 1.79 7.45
C ARG A 42 -8.22 2.14 6.44
N ALA A 43 -7.57 1.12 5.89
CA ALA A 43 -6.51 1.25 4.90
C ALA A 43 -6.64 0.19 3.80
N PHE A 44 -5.84 0.35 2.76
CA PHE A 44 -5.71 -0.66 1.72
C PHE A 44 -4.28 -0.76 1.20
N SER A 45 -3.95 -1.97 0.75
CA SER A 45 -2.73 -2.30 0.02
C SER A 45 -3.07 -2.93 -1.32
N VAL A 46 -2.39 -2.49 -2.37
CA VAL A 46 -2.54 -3.02 -3.72
C VAL A 46 -1.22 -3.63 -4.18
N PHE A 47 -1.32 -4.80 -4.80
CA PHE A 47 -0.22 -5.54 -5.42
C PHE A 47 -0.54 -5.71 -6.90
N LEU A 48 0.22 -5.06 -7.78
CA LEU A 48 0.04 -5.17 -9.24
C LEU A 48 1.17 -5.97 -9.87
N PHE A 49 0.80 -6.88 -10.74
CA PHE A 49 1.71 -7.76 -11.45
C PHE A 49 1.69 -7.47 -12.95
N ASN A 50 2.85 -7.49 -13.60
CA ASN A 50 2.94 -7.45 -15.05
C ASN A 50 2.64 -8.83 -15.67
N ASP A 51 2.63 -8.92 -17.00
CA ASP A 51 2.37 -10.18 -17.72
C ASP A 51 3.47 -11.25 -17.51
N ALA A 52 4.67 -10.85 -17.06
CA ALA A 52 5.73 -11.78 -16.66
C ALA A 52 5.55 -12.32 -15.24
N GLY A 53 4.53 -11.87 -14.50
CA GLY A 53 4.28 -12.25 -13.11
C GLY A 53 5.22 -11.56 -12.12
N GLU A 54 5.84 -10.45 -12.50
CA GLU A 54 6.66 -9.64 -11.62
C GLU A 54 5.80 -8.59 -10.91
N LEU A 55 6.05 -8.41 -9.61
CA LEU A 55 5.38 -7.43 -8.76
C LEU A 55 5.96 -6.03 -8.97
N LEU A 56 5.08 -5.05 -9.19
CA LEU A 56 5.45 -3.64 -9.18
C LEU A 56 5.65 -3.15 -7.76
N LEU A 57 6.88 -2.77 -7.42
CA LEU A 57 7.23 -2.11 -6.15
C LEU A 57 7.35 -0.61 -6.34
N GLN A 58 7.05 0.13 -5.26
CA GLN A 58 7.35 1.54 -5.15
C GLN A 58 8.40 1.80 -4.04
N GLN A 59 9.30 2.75 -4.27
CA GLN A 59 10.09 3.36 -3.23
C GLN A 59 9.37 4.62 -2.75
N ARG A 60 9.04 4.68 -1.47
CA ARG A 60 8.35 5.81 -0.85
C ARG A 60 9.21 7.07 -0.98
N SER A 61 8.59 8.18 -1.36
CA SER A 61 9.27 9.48 -1.41
C SER A 61 9.90 9.85 -0.06
N ASP A 62 11.02 10.55 -0.08
CA ASP A 62 11.66 11.11 1.12
C ASP A 62 10.78 12.17 1.82
N LEU A 63 9.73 12.64 1.17
CA LEU A 63 8.73 13.56 1.72
C LEU A 63 7.70 12.86 2.63
N LYS A 64 7.68 11.53 2.65
CA LYS A 64 6.76 10.78 3.52
C LYS A 64 7.17 10.90 4.98
N ARG A 65 6.18 11.19 5.86
CA ARG A 65 6.39 11.26 7.31
C ARG A 65 6.87 9.93 7.89
N LEU A 66 6.25 8.82 7.47
CA LEU A 66 6.54 7.47 7.95
C LEU A 66 7.22 6.65 6.86
N TRP A 67 8.28 5.93 7.21
CA TRP A 67 9.10 5.11 6.30
C TRP A 67 9.49 5.82 4.99
N PRO A 68 10.10 7.05 5.02
CA PRO A 68 10.64 7.68 3.82
C PRO A 68 11.76 6.81 3.21
N GLY A 69 11.81 6.71 1.88
CA GLY A 69 12.85 5.96 1.17
C GLY A 69 12.74 4.44 1.21
N TYR A 70 11.79 3.87 1.97
CA TYR A 70 11.56 2.43 2.04
C TYR A 70 10.85 1.91 0.79
N TRP A 71 11.17 0.68 0.40
CA TRP A 71 10.43 -0.05 -0.62
C TRP A 71 9.18 -0.70 -0.05
N SER A 72 8.11 -0.68 -0.82
CA SER A 72 6.81 -1.23 -0.45
C SER A 72 6.12 -1.87 -1.66
N ASN A 73 4.98 -2.52 -1.42
CA ASN A 73 4.08 -2.98 -2.47
C ASN A 73 3.61 -1.80 -3.35
N THR A 74 2.84 -2.09 -4.39
CA THR A 74 2.54 -1.14 -5.47
C THR A 74 1.89 0.16 -4.99
N CYS A 75 0.89 0.08 -4.10
CA CYS A 75 0.22 1.26 -3.56
C CYS A 75 -0.37 0.94 -2.19
N CYS A 76 -0.18 1.84 -1.22
CA CYS A 76 -0.78 1.76 0.12
C CYS A 76 -1.36 3.11 0.48
N SER A 77 -2.61 3.15 0.91
CA SER A 77 -3.27 4.40 1.29
C SER A 77 -4.58 4.13 2.06
N HIS A 78 -5.37 5.17 2.20
CA HIS A 78 -6.58 5.18 3.00
C HIS A 78 -7.78 5.66 2.18
N PRO A 79 -8.98 5.10 2.38
CA PRO A 79 -10.22 5.74 1.96
C PRO A 79 -10.44 7.00 2.81
N ARG A 80 -10.89 8.07 2.17
CA ARG A 80 -11.33 9.28 2.85
C ARG A 80 -12.74 9.09 3.41
N ARG A 81 -13.11 9.91 4.35
CA ARG A 81 -14.50 9.97 4.84
C ARG A 81 -15.49 9.97 3.68
N GLY A 82 -16.43 9.02 3.69
CA GLY A 82 -17.46 8.86 2.66
C GLY A 82 -17.02 8.17 1.36
N GLU A 83 -15.73 7.80 1.22
CA GLU A 83 -15.27 7.02 0.07
C GLU A 83 -15.49 5.52 0.29
N SER A 84 -15.92 4.83 -0.78
CA SER A 84 -15.83 3.38 -0.84
C SER A 84 -14.40 2.93 -1.16
N MET A 85 -14.05 1.68 -0.83
CA MET A 85 -12.74 1.12 -1.16
C MET A 85 -12.48 1.11 -2.68
N ALA A 86 -13.50 0.84 -3.50
CA ALA A 86 -13.36 0.87 -4.95
C ALA A 86 -12.97 2.26 -5.48
N VAL A 87 -13.60 3.31 -4.94
CA VAL A 87 -13.26 4.70 -5.30
C VAL A 87 -11.86 5.07 -4.80
N ALA A 88 -11.55 4.74 -3.55
CA ALA A 88 -10.27 5.11 -2.93
C ALA A 88 -9.07 4.43 -3.62
N THR A 89 -9.16 3.13 -3.90
CA THR A 89 -8.08 2.38 -4.57
C THR A 89 -7.84 2.89 -5.98
N GLN A 90 -8.91 3.12 -6.76
CA GLN A 90 -8.80 3.65 -8.12
C GLN A 90 -8.22 5.07 -8.13
N ARG A 91 -8.70 5.94 -7.25
CA ARG A 91 -8.18 7.30 -7.10
C ARG A 91 -6.67 7.30 -6.83
N ARG A 92 -6.22 6.48 -5.87
CA ARG A 92 -4.79 6.45 -5.49
C ARG A 92 -3.91 5.84 -6.57
N LEU A 93 -4.33 4.79 -7.24
CA LEU A 93 -3.58 4.22 -8.37
C LEU A 93 -3.45 5.24 -9.50
N SER A 94 -4.51 5.98 -9.80
CA SER A 94 -4.46 7.06 -10.80
C SER A 94 -3.57 8.21 -10.36
N ASP A 95 -3.73 8.69 -9.12
CA ASP A 95 -3.00 9.86 -8.59
C ASP A 95 -1.50 9.58 -8.38
N GLU A 96 -1.13 8.36 -7.95
CA GLU A 96 0.26 8.00 -7.63
C GLU A 96 1.03 7.42 -8.81
N LEU A 97 0.37 6.64 -9.69
CA LEU A 97 1.04 5.81 -10.69
C LEU A 97 0.49 5.99 -12.11
N ASN A 98 -0.59 6.77 -12.27
CA ASN A 98 -1.34 6.91 -13.53
C ASN A 98 -1.87 5.56 -14.07
N ILE A 99 -2.29 4.68 -13.15
CA ILE A 99 -2.81 3.34 -13.49
C ILE A 99 -4.32 3.31 -13.30
N ASP A 100 -5.01 2.68 -14.26
CA ASP A 100 -6.41 2.29 -14.20
C ASP A 100 -6.51 0.78 -14.44
N THR A 101 -6.91 0.01 -13.44
CA THR A 101 -7.00 -1.45 -13.55
C THR A 101 -8.03 -2.03 -12.58
N SER A 102 -8.57 -3.19 -12.95
CA SER A 102 -9.45 -3.94 -12.07
C SER A 102 -8.68 -4.60 -10.94
N LEU A 103 -9.24 -4.55 -9.73
CA LEU A 103 -8.65 -5.12 -8.53
C LEU A 103 -9.52 -6.26 -7.99
N GLU A 104 -8.89 -7.32 -7.53
CA GLU A 104 -9.50 -8.43 -6.81
C GLU A 104 -9.21 -8.27 -5.31
N PHE A 105 -10.27 -8.19 -4.48
CA PHE A 105 -10.13 -8.22 -3.02
C PHE A 105 -9.74 -9.62 -2.58
N VAL A 106 -8.72 -9.74 -1.72
CA VAL A 106 -8.22 -11.03 -1.23
C VAL A 106 -8.56 -11.25 0.24
N TYR A 107 -8.11 -10.36 1.11
CA TYR A 107 -8.34 -10.44 2.55
C TYR A 107 -8.15 -9.09 3.22
N LYS A 108 -8.50 -9.02 4.51
CA LYS A 108 -8.18 -7.89 5.37
C LYS A 108 -7.54 -8.37 6.68
N PHE A 109 -6.68 -7.54 7.25
CA PHE A 109 -6.01 -7.83 8.52
C PHE A 109 -5.72 -6.53 9.27
N ALA A 110 -5.64 -6.64 10.60
CA ALA A 110 -5.20 -5.54 11.44
C ALA A 110 -3.70 -5.65 11.73
N TYR A 111 -2.99 -4.53 11.68
CA TYR A 111 -1.60 -4.45 12.10
C TYR A 111 -1.29 -3.10 12.73
N GLN A 112 -0.22 -3.09 13.52
CA GLN A 112 0.36 -1.88 14.08
C GLN A 112 1.88 -1.93 13.89
N ALA A 113 2.46 -0.81 13.46
CA ALA A 113 3.89 -0.66 13.31
C ALA A 113 4.32 0.75 13.67
N SER A 114 5.36 0.89 14.47
CA SER A 114 5.90 2.19 14.89
C SER A 114 7.14 2.55 14.08
N PHE A 115 7.24 3.81 13.69
CA PHE A 115 8.40 4.38 13.01
C PHE A 115 9.01 5.47 13.87
N ASN A 116 9.92 5.08 14.76
CA ASN A 116 10.58 5.95 15.72
C ASN A 116 9.60 6.91 16.45
N GLU A 117 10.02 8.15 16.74
CA GLU A 117 9.15 9.18 17.34
C GLU A 117 8.24 9.89 16.34
N ALA A 118 8.38 9.60 15.02
CA ALA A 118 7.58 10.26 14.01
C ALA A 118 6.11 9.80 14.01
N GLY A 119 5.83 8.59 14.52
CA GLY A 119 4.48 8.06 14.63
C GLY A 119 4.37 6.58 14.30
N SER A 120 3.15 6.13 14.06
CA SER A 120 2.83 4.72 13.82
C SER A 120 1.71 4.56 12.81
N GLU A 121 1.76 3.44 12.07
CA GLU A 121 0.58 2.88 11.42
C GLU A 121 -0.19 2.03 12.44
N ASN A 122 -1.51 2.11 12.43
CA ASN A 122 -2.43 1.23 13.14
C ASN A 122 -3.67 1.07 12.27
N GLU A 123 -3.67 0.02 11.46
CA GLU A 123 -4.59 -0.10 10.32
C GLU A 123 -5.37 -1.41 10.34
N LEU A 124 -6.62 -1.32 9.91
CA LEU A 124 -7.35 -2.43 9.34
C LEU A 124 -7.23 -2.36 7.81
N CYS A 125 -6.26 -3.10 7.29
CA CYS A 125 -5.82 -3.01 5.90
C CYS A 125 -6.51 -4.05 5.01
N HIS A 126 -7.08 -3.60 3.90
CA HIS A 126 -7.70 -4.41 2.86
C HIS A 126 -6.70 -4.67 1.73
N VAL A 127 -6.40 -5.93 1.44
CA VAL A 127 -5.37 -6.33 0.47
C VAL A 127 -6.04 -6.71 -0.86
N TYR A 128 -5.52 -6.11 -1.94
CA TYR A 128 -6.01 -6.29 -3.30
C TYR A 128 -4.89 -6.74 -4.23
N LEU A 129 -5.22 -7.59 -5.19
CA LEU A 129 -4.36 -7.96 -6.32
C LEU A 129 -4.92 -7.42 -7.62
N GLY A 130 -4.04 -7.16 -8.58
CA GLY A 130 -4.42 -6.74 -9.93
C GLY A 130 -3.28 -6.90 -10.92
N LYS A 131 -3.55 -6.55 -12.18
CA LYS A 131 -2.54 -6.55 -13.24
C LYS A 131 -2.28 -5.13 -13.71
N VAL A 132 -1.03 -4.87 -14.06
CA VAL A 132 -0.62 -3.64 -14.71
C VAL A 132 -0.08 -3.99 -16.09
N LYS A 133 -0.53 -3.23 -17.09
CA LYS A 133 -0.01 -3.26 -18.46
C LYS A 133 0.62 -1.89 -18.70
N ASP A 134 1.91 -1.86 -18.82
CA ASP A 134 2.68 -0.73 -19.34
C ASP A 134 2.72 0.58 -18.51
N ASP A 135 3.39 1.54 -18.99
CA ASP A 135 3.61 2.96 -18.68
C ASP A 135 3.20 3.44 -17.28
N VAL A 136 3.89 2.91 -16.27
CA VAL A 136 3.78 3.43 -14.90
C VAL A 136 4.44 4.81 -14.84
N VAL A 137 3.65 5.82 -14.49
CA VAL A 137 4.14 7.21 -14.34
C VAL A 137 4.01 7.60 -12.86
N PRO A 138 5.08 7.46 -12.08
CA PRO A 138 5.04 7.77 -10.65
C PRO A 138 4.91 9.27 -10.40
N ASN A 139 4.10 9.63 -9.41
CA ASN A 139 4.04 10.97 -8.86
C ASN A 139 5.21 11.14 -7.87
N GLU A 140 6.18 11.99 -8.20
CA GLU A 140 7.41 12.20 -7.43
C GLU A 140 7.17 12.72 -6.00
N GLN A 141 6.02 13.33 -5.72
CA GLN A 141 5.66 13.74 -4.36
C GLN A 141 5.36 12.54 -3.46
N GLU A 142 4.95 11.42 -4.03
CA GLU A 142 4.55 10.21 -3.32
C GLU A 142 5.61 9.10 -3.44
N ILE A 143 6.26 8.99 -4.60
CA ILE A 143 7.08 7.85 -5.02
C ILE A 143 8.42 8.35 -5.59
N ALA A 144 9.52 7.92 -5.00
CA ALA A 144 10.87 8.24 -5.47
C ALA A 144 11.30 7.37 -6.65
N ALA A 145 10.89 6.10 -6.68
CA ALA A 145 11.20 5.16 -7.75
C ALA A 145 10.20 4.01 -7.81
N VAL A 146 10.12 3.36 -8.96
CA VAL A 146 9.35 2.11 -9.15
C VAL A 146 10.23 1.07 -9.84
N ARG A 147 9.96 -0.21 -9.60
CA ARG A 147 10.59 -1.33 -10.28
C ARG A 147 9.73 -2.57 -10.23
N PHE A 148 9.92 -3.46 -11.20
CA PHE A 148 9.35 -4.80 -11.16
C PHE A 148 10.34 -5.78 -10.53
N VAL A 149 9.81 -6.74 -9.77
CA VAL A 149 10.59 -7.78 -9.10
C VAL A 149 9.88 -9.13 -9.21
N SER A 150 10.64 -10.18 -9.54
CA SER A 150 10.07 -11.54 -9.53
C SER A 150 9.84 -12.01 -8.09
N PRO A 151 8.86 -12.91 -7.83
CA PRO A 151 8.62 -13.48 -6.51
C PRO A 151 9.88 -14.10 -5.87
N THR A 152 10.70 -14.79 -6.65
CA THR A 152 11.94 -15.41 -6.16
C THR A 152 12.97 -14.36 -5.72
N ALA A 153 13.16 -13.30 -6.52
CA ALA A 153 14.06 -12.20 -6.16
C ALA A 153 13.56 -11.44 -4.93
N LEU A 154 12.23 -11.25 -4.82
CA LEU A 154 11.62 -10.60 -3.67
C LEU A 154 11.84 -11.39 -2.37
N LEU A 155 11.73 -12.72 -2.39
CA LEU A 155 12.04 -13.56 -1.22
C LEU A 155 13.50 -13.39 -0.78
N ALA A 156 14.45 -13.34 -1.71
CA ALA A 156 15.86 -13.07 -1.40
C ALA A 156 16.08 -11.68 -0.81
N GLU A 157 15.31 -10.67 -1.26
CA GLU A 157 15.36 -9.33 -0.67
C GLU A 157 14.81 -9.28 0.76
N PHE A 158 13.75 -10.01 1.08
CA PHE A 158 13.26 -10.13 2.46
C PHE A 158 14.30 -10.73 3.40
N GLU A 159 15.17 -11.60 2.91
CA GLU A 159 16.26 -12.18 3.71
C GLU A 159 17.44 -11.22 3.86
N THR A 160 17.81 -10.48 2.80
CA THR A 160 19.07 -9.73 2.73
C THR A 160 18.92 -8.23 2.95
N GLN A 161 17.74 -7.66 2.72
CA GLN A 161 17.46 -6.21 2.74
C GLN A 161 16.16 -5.88 3.52
N SER A 162 15.82 -6.70 4.49
CA SER A 162 14.57 -6.60 5.26
C SER A 162 14.38 -5.24 5.95
N ASP A 163 15.45 -4.56 6.29
CA ASP A 163 15.48 -3.23 6.91
C ASP A 163 15.11 -2.08 5.95
N ARG A 164 15.05 -2.36 4.65
CA ARG A 164 14.66 -1.39 3.61
C ARG A 164 13.24 -1.59 3.09
N LEU A 165 12.53 -2.56 3.61
CA LEU A 165 11.17 -2.90 3.22
C LEU A 165 10.18 -2.53 4.32
N THR A 166 9.03 -1.96 3.95
CA THR A 166 8.01 -1.59 4.93
C THR A 166 7.47 -2.81 5.68
N PRO A 167 7.14 -2.70 6.97
CA PRO A 167 6.70 -3.84 7.78
C PRO A 167 5.41 -4.49 7.26
N TRP A 168 4.41 -3.69 6.84
CA TRP A 168 3.14 -4.22 6.30
C TRP A 168 3.36 -5.02 5.03
N PHE A 169 4.20 -4.54 4.09
CA PHE A 169 4.51 -5.25 2.86
C PHE A 169 5.05 -6.66 3.12
N LYS A 170 5.92 -6.80 4.13
CA LYS A 170 6.43 -8.11 4.54
C LYS A 170 5.33 -9.01 5.08
N MET A 171 4.50 -8.48 5.99
CA MET A 171 3.38 -9.23 6.58
C MET A 171 2.39 -9.70 5.51
N GLU A 172 2.04 -8.80 4.59
CA GLU A 172 1.09 -9.04 3.50
C GLU A 172 1.62 -10.09 2.51
N TRP A 173 2.88 -9.96 2.09
CA TRP A 173 3.47 -10.90 1.14
C TRP A 173 3.52 -12.32 1.68
N PHE A 174 3.93 -12.49 2.93
CA PHE A 174 3.95 -13.81 3.57
C PHE A 174 2.54 -14.36 3.76
N ALA A 175 1.57 -13.54 4.15
CA ALA A 175 0.18 -13.97 4.25
C ALA A 175 -0.40 -14.40 2.88
N LEU A 176 -0.07 -13.68 1.79
CA LEU A 176 -0.46 -14.05 0.43
C LEU A 176 0.11 -15.42 0.05
N ILE A 177 1.39 -15.69 0.32
CA ILE A 177 2.03 -16.98 0.02
C ILE A 177 1.44 -18.12 0.86
N GLU A 178 1.24 -17.90 2.16
CA GLU A 178 0.86 -18.95 3.10
C GLU A 178 -0.63 -19.28 3.08
N LYS A 179 -1.48 -18.25 2.96
CA LYS A 179 -2.94 -18.37 3.16
C LYS A 179 -3.77 -18.15 1.91
N HIS A 180 -3.21 -17.45 0.91
CA HIS A 180 -3.92 -17.05 -0.31
C HIS A 180 -3.19 -17.46 -1.58
N ARG A 181 -2.38 -18.52 -1.51
CA ARG A 181 -1.52 -19.01 -2.59
C ARG A 181 -2.29 -19.30 -3.88
N GLU A 182 -3.49 -19.82 -3.79
CA GLU A 182 -4.34 -20.15 -4.96
C GLU A 182 -4.64 -18.87 -5.76
N ILE A 183 -5.09 -17.81 -5.10
CA ILE A 183 -5.39 -16.52 -5.75
C ILE A 183 -4.08 -15.92 -6.29
N LEU A 184 -3.03 -15.87 -5.47
CA LEU A 184 -1.74 -15.29 -5.86
C LEU A 184 -1.13 -15.98 -7.07
N SER A 185 -1.30 -17.30 -7.23
CA SER A 185 -0.78 -18.06 -8.38
C SER A 185 -1.45 -17.70 -9.71
N SER A 186 -2.58 -17.00 -9.70
CA SER A 186 -3.20 -16.44 -10.91
C SER A 186 -2.48 -15.18 -11.42
N TYR A 187 -1.63 -14.59 -10.60
CA TYR A 187 -0.90 -13.35 -10.90
C TYR A 187 0.60 -13.58 -11.13
N CYS A 188 1.21 -14.54 -10.44
CA CYS A 188 2.64 -14.83 -10.55
C CYS A 188 2.96 -16.31 -10.33
N ALA A 189 4.10 -16.75 -10.87
CA ALA A 189 4.62 -18.10 -10.60
C ALA A 189 5.31 -18.13 -9.23
N LEU A 190 4.80 -18.95 -8.33
CA LEU A 190 5.42 -19.24 -7.04
C LEU A 190 6.20 -20.54 -7.16
N GLN A 191 7.51 -20.48 -6.96
CA GLN A 191 8.37 -21.66 -6.90
C GLN A 191 8.23 -22.39 -5.55
#